data_ce462724e028297aafb4e24d343083e0
#
_entry.id   ce462724e028297aafb4e24d343083e0
#
_cell.length_a   1.000
_cell.length_b   1.000
_cell.length_c   1.000
_cell.angle_alpha   90.00
_cell.angle_beta   90.00
_cell.angle_gamma   90.00
#
_symmetry.space_group_name_H-M   'P 1'
#
loop_
_entity.id
_entity.type
_entity.pdbx_description
1 polymer ?
#
loop_
_entity_poly.entity_id
_entity_poly.type
_entity_poly.pdbx_seq_one_letter_code
_entity_poly.pdbx_strand_id
1 'polypeptide(L)'
;MNILYKSSVMLLNKYAELRERFSPGWLERNKSKLQEMKLTLYALTTSKTGAAGLVLVLATTFLAIFGPALAWEPYDTYPVLKNPALAGRLPHPPCLNDCSGMPLSGTDVYGRDILSLIMRGFRIALVMSFIIVVSSAALGVILGLISGYFGGFIDEAIMRFTDMMLAFPGLVLAIAFSLTLRISLRNVLVSNAALTTILAALFALNPADAPNIANILSLFVALILVWWPPYARVVRGSVLTLREQGFIEAARALGLSTWRILMKHVLPNISSPLLVMFTFDMATAALSSAALSFLGLGAQPPVPDLGLLISMAGQYFPERSWWIVVEAGFALLLISLGWNMLGDALRDVFDPKTRRSIELKAKL
;
A
#
# COMPACT_ATOMS: atom_id res chain seq x y z
N MET A 1 -11.15 27.44 -11.22
CA MET A 1 -11.27 26.55 -10.05
C MET A 1 -11.52 25.15 -10.55
N ASN A 2 -10.61 24.20 -10.25
CA ASN A 2 -10.54 22.86 -10.86
C ASN A 2 -11.78 22.02 -10.50
N ILE A 3 -12.32 21.27 -11.48
CA ILE A 3 -13.51 20.40 -11.30
C ILE A 3 -13.29 19.40 -10.16
N LEU A 4 -12.08 18.84 -10.06
CA LEU A 4 -11.69 17.92 -8.99
C LEU A 4 -11.83 18.55 -7.59
N TYR A 5 -11.44 19.82 -7.43
CA TYR A 5 -11.60 20.53 -6.16
C TYR A 5 -13.07 20.72 -5.79
N LYS A 6 -13.89 21.17 -6.76
CA LYS A 6 -15.33 21.39 -6.50
C LYS A 6 -16.02 20.11 -6.05
N SER A 7 -15.77 19.00 -6.75
CA SER A 7 -16.38 17.70 -6.42
C SER A 7 -15.91 17.18 -5.06
N SER A 8 -14.62 17.29 -4.74
CA SER A 8 -14.07 16.85 -3.45
C SER A 8 -14.61 17.68 -2.27
N VAL A 9 -14.72 19.01 -2.43
CA VAL A 9 -15.31 19.89 -1.40
C VAL A 9 -16.81 19.64 -1.23
N MET A 10 -17.53 19.36 -2.31
CA MET A 10 -18.94 19.00 -2.24
C MET A 10 -19.17 17.71 -1.43
N LEU A 11 -18.35 16.68 -1.67
CA LEU A 11 -18.39 15.43 -0.90
C LEU A 11 -18.05 15.66 0.57
N LEU A 12 -17.02 16.48 0.86
CA LEU A 12 -16.65 16.83 2.24
C LEU A 12 -17.75 17.59 2.98
N ASN A 13 -18.41 18.55 2.32
CA ASN A 13 -19.51 19.29 2.91
C ASN A 13 -20.70 18.37 3.19
N LYS A 14 -21.05 17.47 2.26
CA LYS A 14 -22.12 16.49 2.43
C LYS A 14 -21.82 15.52 3.60
N TYR A 15 -20.57 15.08 3.74
CA TYR A 15 -20.14 14.30 4.90
C TYR A 15 -20.29 15.08 6.21
N ALA A 16 -19.89 16.35 6.23
CA ALA A 16 -20.01 17.22 7.40
C ALA A 16 -21.48 17.44 7.81
N GLU A 17 -22.37 17.66 6.84
CA GLU A 17 -23.82 17.78 7.07
C GLU A 17 -24.43 16.48 7.63
N LEU A 18 -24.04 15.33 7.09
CA LEU A 18 -24.47 14.04 7.61
C LEU A 18 -24.03 13.85 9.06
N ARG A 19 -22.78 14.18 9.38
CA ARG A 19 -22.25 14.09 10.76
C ARG A 19 -22.95 15.04 11.72
N GLU A 20 -23.29 16.23 11.29
CA GLU A 20 -24.05 17.18 12.10
C GLU A 20 -25.45 16.66 12.44
N ARG A 21 -26.11 15.96 11.49
CA ARG A 21 -27.41 15.31 11.74
C ARG A 21 -27.36 14.23 12.82
N PHE A 22 -26.24 13.43 12.85
CA PHE A 22 -26.08 12.37 13.85
C PHE A 22 -25.49 12.87 15.18
N SER A 23 -24.80 14.03 15.19
CA SER A 23 -24.16 14.59 16.38
C SER A 23 -24.20 16.11 16.31
N PRO A 24 -25.27 16.75 16.86
CA PRO A 24 -25.42 18.21 16.87
C PRO A 24 -24.21 18.92 17.49
N GLY A 25 -23.75 20.01 16.86
CA GLY A 25 -22.54 20.75 17.26
C GLY A 25 -21.23 20.11 16.81
N TRP A 26 -21.27 19.04 15.98
CA TRP A 26 -20.06 18.42 15.42
C TRP A 26 -19.31 19.37 14.49
N LEU A 27 -20.03 20.15 13.67
CA LEU A 27 -19.47 21.13 12.74
C LEU A 27 -18.63 22.19 13.45
N GLU A 28 -19.13 22.76 14.53
CA GLU A 28 -18.42 23.77 15.30
C GLU A 28 -17.16 23.20 15.95
N ARG A 29 -17.29 22.01 16.57
CA ARG A 29 -16.13 21.33 17.19
C ARG A 29 -15.05 20.92 16.21
N ASN A 30 -15.37 20.71 14.93
CA ASN A 30 -14.43 20.25 13.92
C ASN A 30 -14.16 21.27 12.80
N LYS A 31 -14.57 22.53 12.98
CA LYS A 31 -14.42 23.59 11.97
C LYS A 31 -12.98 23.78 11.50
N SER A 32 -12.01 23.78 12.42
CA SER A 32 -10.58 23.89 12.06
C SER A 32 -10.09 22.71 11.24
N LYS A 33 -10.47 21.48 11.61
CA LYS A 33 -10.12 20.27 10.85
C LYS A 33 -10.71 20.26 9.45
N LEU A 34 -11.96 20.71 9.32
CA LEU A 34 -12.61 20.82 8.01
C LEU A 34 -11.92 21.87 7.12
N GLN A 35 -11.48 22.98 7.71
CA GLN A 35 -10.71 23.98 6.98
C GLN A 35 -9.35 23.44 6.52
N GLU A 36 -8.64 22.71 7.37
CA GLU A 36 -7.39 22.04 7.01
C GLU A 36 -7.59 21.00 5.90
N MET A 37 -8.64 20.18 5.98
CA MET A 37 -8.96 19.23 4.92
C MET A 37 -9.29 19.92 3.59
N LYS A 38 -10.03 21.03 3.60
CA LYS A 38 -10.31 21.82 2.40
C LYS A 38 -9.04 22.42 1.80
N LEU A 39 -8.13 22.92 2.63
CA LEU A 39 -6.84 23.46 2.19
C LEU A 39 -5.96 22.37 1.57
N THR A 40 -5.91 21.20 2.21
CA THR A 40 -5.17 20.04 1.70
C THR A 40 -5.74 19.59 0.34
N LEU A 41 -7.06 19.47 0.22
CA LEU A 41 -7.71 19.14 -1.04
C LEU A 41 -7.47 20.18 -2.13
N TYR A 42 -7.50 21.47 -1.77
CA TYR A 42 -7.17 22.56 -2.70
C TYR A 42 -5.74 22.42 -3.21
N ALA A 43 -4.79 22.22 -2.33
CA ALA A 43 -3.39 22.09 -2.68
C ALA A 43 -3.14 20.86 -3.58
N LEU A 44 -3.68 19.69 -3.21
CA LEU A 44 -3.56 18.46 -3.98
C LEU A 44 -4.16 18.58 -5.39
N THR A 45 -5.32 19.20 -5.51
CA THR A 45 -6.03 19.29 -6.80
C THR A 45 -5.59 20.44 -7.69
N THR A 46 -4.92 21.45 -7.13
CA THR A 46 -4.41 22.61 -7.89
C THR A 46 -3.00 22.36 -8.43
N SER A 47 -2.20 21.56 -7.75
CA SER A 47 -0.90 21.10 -8.22
C SER A 47 -1.10 20.05 -9.34
N LYS A 48 -0.35 20.16 -10.45
CA LYS A 48 -0.41 19.19 -11.56
C LYS A 48 0.02 17.80 -11.09
N THR A 49 1.08 17.72 -10.31
CA THR A 49 1.60 16.48 -9.74
C THR A 49 0.62 15.87 -8.75
N GLY A 50 0.07 16.67 -7.83
CA GLY A 50 -0.93 16.21 -6.86
C GLY A 50 -2.22 15.70 -7.52
N ALA A 51 -2.73 16.43 -8.52
CA ALA A 51 -3.92 16.00 -9.26
C ALA A 51 -3.68 14.69 -10.04
N ALA A 52 -2.54 14.57 -10.71
CA ALA A 52 -2.17 13.36 -11.44
C ALA A 52 -1.97 12.17 -10.47
N GLY A 53 -1.25 12.36 -9.36
CA GLY A 53 -1.06 11.35 -8.32
C GLY A 53 -2.39 10.89 -7.72
N LEU A 54 -3.27 11.83 -7.39
CA LEU A 54 -4.60 11.50 -6.86
C LEU A 54 -5.44 10.68 -7.85
N VAL A 55 -5.44 11.06 -9.13
CA VAL A 55 -6.16 10.32 -10.19
C VAL A 55 -5.60 8.90 -10.33
N LEU A 56 -4.28 8.75 -10.37
CA LEU A 56 -3.63 7.44 -10.48
C LEU A 56 -3.92 6.56 -9.26
N VAL A 57 -3.82 7.10 -8.04
CA VAL A 57 -4.14 6.36 -6.82
C VAL A 57 -5.61 5.93 -6.80
N LEU A 58 -6.53 6.83 -7.18
CA LEU A 58 -7.95 6.48 -7.27
C LEU A 58 -8.22 5.43 -8.34
N ALA A 59 -7.61 5.55 -9.52
CA ALA A 59 -7.77 4.58 -10.61
C ALA A 59 -7.21 3.19 -10.24
N THR A 60 -6.00 3.13 -9.68
CA THR A 60 -5.39 1.86 -9.24
C THR A 60 -6.14 1.25 -8.06
N THR A 61 -6.65 2.07 -7.12
CA THR A 61 -7.50 1.60 -6.02
C THR A 61 -8.84 1.09 -6.53
N PHE A 62 -9.44 1.77 -7.52
CA PHE A 62 -10.65 1.29 -8.19
C PHE A 62 -10.42 -0.09 -8.83
N LEU A 63 -9.31 -0.25 -9.56
CA LEU A 63 -8.94 -1.55 -10.14
C LEU A 63 -8.67 -2.61 -9.05
N ALA A 64 -8.07 -2.25 -7.92
CA ALA A 64 -7.87 -3.20 -6.83
C ALA A 64 -9.20 -3.68 -6.21
N ILE A 65 -10.20 -2.82 -6.12
CA ILE A 65 -11.51 -3.17 -5.55
C ILE A 65 -12.37 -3.93 -6.57
N PHE A 66 -12.50 -3.39 -7.77
CA PHE A 66 -13.45 -3.86 -8.79
C PHE A 66 -12.80 -4.74 -9.87
N GLY A 67 -11.45 -4.72 -9.99
CA GLY A 67 -10.72 -5.50 -11.00
C GLY A 67 -11.09 -6.99 -11.03
N PRO A 68 -11.20 -7.69 -9.89
CA PRO A 68 -11.64 -9.08 -9.89
C PRO A 68 -13.04 -9.31 -10.45
N ALA A 69 -13.94 -8.33 -10.33
CA ALA A 69 -15.29 -8.38 -10.90
C ALA A 69 -15.34 -7.93 -12.36
N LEU A 70 -14.40 -7.09 -12.79
CA LEU A 70 -14.26 -6.64 -14.16
C LEU A 70 -13.52 -7.64 -15.06
N ALA A 71 -12.70 -8.51 -14.45
CA ALA A 71 -11.98 -9.55 -15.17
C ALA A 71 -12.96 -10.61 -15.69
N TRP A 72 -12.99 -10.77 -16.99
CA TRP A 72 -13.95 -11.66 -17.67
C TRP A 72 -13.52 -13.14 -17.65
N GLU A 73 -12.23 -13.43 -17.45
CA GLU A 73 -11.74 -14.80 -17.32
C GLU A 73 -11.35 -15.14 -15.87
N PRO A 74 -11.69 -16.34 -15.37
CA PRO A 74 -11.20 -16.85 -14.10
C PRO A 74 -9.68 -17.03 -14.14
N TYR A 75 -8.97 -16.68 -13.06
CA TYR A 75 -7.51 -16.78 -12.98
C TYR A 75 -7.00 -18.24 -12.88
N ASP A 76 -7.84 -19.17 -12.42
CA ASP A 76 -7.56 -20.58 -12.21
C ASP A 76 -7.92 -21.49 -13.41
N THR A 77 -8.30 -20.88 -14.52
CA THR A 77 -8.55 -21.57 -15.79
C THR A 77 -7.26 -21.67 -16.58
N TYR A 78 -6.95 -22.88 -17.03
CA TYR A 78 -5.78 -23.18 -17.87
C TYR A 78 -6.23 -23.70 -19.24
N PRO A 79 -6.35 -22.85 -20.26
CA PRO A 79 -6.75 -23.27 -21.61
C PRO A 79 -5.85 -24.34 -22.22
N VAL A 80 -4.54 -24.29 -21.95
CA VAL A 80 -3.56 -25.29 -22.43
C VAL A 80 -3.83 -26.69 -21.88
N LEU A 81 -4.34 -26.80 -20.65
CA LEU A 81 -4.70 -28.10 -20.07
C LEU A 81 -5.98 -28.67 -20.67
N LYS A 82 -6.90 -27.78 -21.11
CA LYS A 82 -8.14 -28.18 -21.78
C LYS A 82 -7.91 -28.54 -23.24
N ASN A 83 -6.94 -27.90 -23.88
CA ASN A 83 -6.58 -28.15 -25.27
C ASN A 83 -5.04 -28.20 -25.43
N PRO A 84 -4.41 -29.38 -25.28
CA PRO A 84 -2.96 -29.53 -25.38
C PRO A 84 -2.37 -29.08 -26.73
N ALA A 85 -3.18 -29.02 -27.80
CA ALA A 85 -2.74 -28.53 -29.11
C ALA A 85 -2.32 -27.04 -29.10
N LEU A 86 -2.74 -26.29 -28.08
CA LEU A 86 -2.32 -24.90 -27.87
C LEU A 86 -0.90 -24.77 -27.31
N ALA A 87 -0.35 -25.80 -26.69
CA ALA A 87 0.94 -25.71 -25.97
C ALA A 87 2.11 -25.22 -26.83
N GLY A 88 2.13 -25.59 -28.11
CA GLY A 88 3.15 -25.12 -29.06
C GLY A 88 2.94 -23.71 -29.63
N ARG A 89 1.82 -23.08 -29.30
CA ARG A 89 1.40 -21.76 -29.81
C ARG A 89 1.35 -20.67 -28.73
N LEU A 90 1.52 -21.04 -27.47
CA LEU A 90 1.50 -20.10 -26.32
C LEU A 90 2.92 -19.66 -25.97
N PRO A 91 3.08 -18.44 -25.42
CA PRO A 91 2.07 -17.38 -25.28
C PRO A 91 1.75 -16.68 -26.62
N HIS A 92 0.49 -16.22 -26.78
CA HIS A 92 0.05 -15.45 -27.95
C HIS A 92 0.26 -13.95 -27.72
N PRO A 93 0.82 -13.21 -28.71
CA PRO A 93 0.97 -11.76 -28.62
C PRO A 93 -0.39 -11.05 -28.65
N PRO A 94 -0.43 -9.77 -28.24
CA PRO A 94 -1.60 -8.91 -28.38
C PRO A 94 -2.08 -8.89 -29.85
N CYS A 95 -3.37 -8.97 -30.04
CA CYS A 95 -4.00 -9.01 -31.35
C CYS A 95 -4.99 -7.86 -31.50
N LEU A 96 -4.80 -7.00 -32.51
CA LEU A 96 -5.65 -5.85 -32.79
C LEU A 96 -6.62 -6.08 -33.94
N ASN A 97 -6.34 -7.06 -34.83
CA ASN A 97 -7.12 -7.34 -36.01
C ASN A 97 -7.31 -8.84 -36.16
N ASP A 98 -8.56 -9.26 -36.48
CA ASP A 98 -8.93 -10.63 -36.83
C ASP A 98 -8.48 -11.71 -35.83
N CYS A 99 -8.75 -11.46 -34.57
CA CYS A 99 -8.18 -12.21 -33.45
C CYS A 99 -8.84 -13.58 -33.22
N SER A 100 -9.82 -14.00 -34.02
CA SER A 100 -10.44 -15.35 -33.97
C SER A 100 -10.71 -15.88 -32.55
N GLY A 101 -11.21 -15.01 -31.63
CA GLY A 101 -11.50 -15.36 -30.24
C GLY A 101 -10.30 -15.32 -29.28
N MET A 102 -9.16 -14.76 -29.70
CA MET A 102 -8.02 -14.54 -28.80
C MET A 102 -8.14 -13.23 -28.02
N PRO A 103 -7.58 -13.17 -26.78
CA PRO A 103 -7.58 -11.97 -25.98
C PRO A 103 -6.83 -10.80 -26.64
N LEU A 104 -7.36 -9.57 -26.51
CA LEU A 104 -6.77 -8.35 -27.09
C LEU A 104 -5.34 -8.09 -26.59
N SER A 105 -5.09 -8.31 -25.30
CA SER A 105 -3.78 -8.11 -24.64
C SER A 105 -2.86 -9.33 -24.75
N GLY A 106 -3.26 -10.33 -25.52
CA GLY A 106 -2.52 -11.58 -25.62
C GLY A 106 -2.70 -12.49 -24.41
N THR A 107 -1.94 -13.58 -24.40
CA THR A 107 -2.04 -14.60 -23.35
C THR A 107 -0.71 -14.78 -22.60
N ASP A 108 -0.83 -15.38 -21.41
CA ASP A 108 0.33 -15.94 -20.72
C ASP A 108 0.73 -17.32 -21.29
N VAL A 109 1.72 -17.92 -20.65
CA VAL A 109 2.26 -19.25 -21.03
C VAL A 109 1.25 -20.40 -20.88
N TYR A 110 0.16 -20.19 -20.17
CA TYR A 110 -0.94 -21.16 -20.00
C TYR A 110 -2.17 -20.84 -20.85
N GLY A 111 -2.12 -19.79 -21.64
CA GLY A 111 -3.23 -19.35 -22.49
C GLY A 111 -4.27 -18.48 -21.78
N ARG A 112 -3.98 -17.99 -20.55
CA ARG A 112 -4.87 -17.13 -19.79
C ARG A 112 -4.78 -15.69 -20.29
N ASP A 113 -5.88 -14.96 -20.28
CA ASP A 113 -5.93 -13.55 -20.68
C ASP A 113 -5.14 -12.66 -19.73
N ILE A 114 -4.13 -11.95 -20.27
CA ILE A 114 -3.22 -11.10 -19.48
C ILE A 114 -3.96 -9.94 -18.84
N LEU A 115 -4.88 -9.29 -19.54
CA LEU A 115 -5.60 -8.15 -18.99
C LEU A 115 -6.48 -8.53 -17.80
N SER A 116 -7.16 -9.68 -17.87
CA SER A 116 -7.91 -10.24 -16.74
C SER A 116 -7.00 -10.56 -15.54
N LEU A 117 -5.80 -11.09 -15.79
CA LEU A 117 -4.82 -11.38 -14.74
C LEU A 117 -4.29 -10.08 -14.11
N ILE A 118 -4.00 -9.05 -14.89
CA ILE A 118 -3.53 -7.74 -14.39
C ILE A 118 -4.60 -7.05 -13.55
N MET A 119 -5.87 -7.06 -14.00
CA MET A 119 -6.98 -6.48 -13.24
C MET A 119 -7.09 -7.11 -11.83
N ARG A 120 -6.89 -8.42 -11.72
CA ARG A 120 -6.86 -9.13 -10.43
C ARG A 120 -5.55 -8.85 -9.67
N GLY A 121 -4.43 -8.74 -10.39
CA GLY A 121 -3.11 -8.45 -9.84
C GLY A 121 -3.02 -7.11 -9.11
N PHE A 122 -3.77 -6.08 -9.55
CA PHE A 122 -3.88 -4.80 -8.82
C PHE A 122 -4.38 -5.00 -7.39
N ARG A 123 -5.34 -5.90 -7.18
CA ARG A 123 -5.86 -6.18 -5.83
C ARG A 123 -4.79 -6.79 -4.94
N ILE A 124 -4.07 -7.80 -5.42
CA ILE A 124 -3.02 -8.46 -4.64
C ILE A 124 -1.94 -7.44 -4.28
N ALA A 125 -1.42 -6.69 -5.27
CA ALA A 125 -0.35 -5.71 -5.07
C ALA A 125 -0.74 -4.62 -4.07
N LEU A 126 -1.93 -4.00 -4.21
CA LEU A 126 -2.35 -2.90 -3.34
C LEU A 126 -2.78 -3.36 -1.95
N VAL A 127 -3.48 -4.49 -1.82
CA VAL A 127 -3.85 -5.04 -0.51
C VAL A 127 -2.61 -5.44 0.28
N MET A 128 -1.65 -6.11 -0.38
CA MET A 128 -0.35 -6.43 0.26
C MET A 128 0.38 -5.17 0.72
N SER A 129 0.55 -4.19 -0.18
CA SER A 129 1.24 -2.93 0.17
C SER A 129 0.57 -2.22 1.33
N PHE A 130 -0.75 -2.12 1.33
CA PHE A 130 -1.50 -1.47 2.41
C PHE A 130 -1.31 -2.17 3.75
N ILE A 131 -1.43 -3.50 3.80
CA ILE A 131 -1.25 -4.28 5.03
C ILE A 131 0.20 -4.15 5.54
N ILE A 132 1.19 -4.28 4.64
CA ILE A 132 2.61 -4.16 5.00
C ILE A 132 2.87 -2.78 5.61
N VAL A 133 2.47 -1.71 4.93
CA VAL A 133 2.80 -0.35 5.36
C VAL A 133 2.04 0.04 6.63
N VAL A 134 0.75 -0.26 6.73
CA VAL A 134 -0.04 0.02 7.95
C VAL A 134 0.52 -0.72 9.15
N SER A 135 0.83 -2.01 9.00
CA SER A 135 1.33 -2.83 10.12
C SER A 135 2.75 -2.41 10.54
N SER A 136 3.63 -2.16 9.56
CA SER A 136 4.99 -1.66 9.83
C SER A 136 4.98 -0.28 10.48
N ALA A 137 4.16 0.64 9.97
CA ALA A 137 3.99 1.96 10.56
C ALA A 137 3.43 1.87 11.99
N ALA A 138 2.40 1.05 12.22
CA ALA A 138 1.82 0.86 13.55
C ALA A 138 2.85 0.33 14.55
N LEU A 139 3.62 -0.71 14.17
CA LEU A 139 4.67 -1.28 15.00
C LEU A 139 5.77 -0.27 15.28
N GLY A 140 6.27 0.41 14.24
CA GLY A 140 7.32 1.42 14.37
C GLY A 140 6.87 2.64 15.16
N VAL A 141 5.64 3.12 14.98
CA VAL A 141 5.06 4.23 15.75
C VAL A 141 4.99 3.86 17.24
N ILE A 142 4.47 2.68 17.58
CA ILE A 142 4.37 2.23 18.98
C ILE A 142 5.76 2.18 19.62
N LEU A 143 6.72 1.51 18.97
CA LEU A 143 8.09 1.38 19.50
C LEU A 143 8.81 2.73 19.58
N GLY A 144 8.64 3.59 18.57
CA GLY A 144 9.23 4.94 18.57
C GLY A 144 8.63 5.88 19.62
N LEU A 145 7.32 5.80 19.88
CA LEU A 145 6.66 6.53 20.96
C LEU A 145 7.19 6.11 22.33
N ILE A 146 7.29 4.80 22.56
CA ILE A 146 7.80 4.24 23.82
C ILE A 146 9.26 4.65 24.02
N SER A 147 10.12 4.42 23.03
CA SER A 147 11.54 4.75 23.05
C SER A 147 11.76 6.24 23.30
N GLY A 148 11.16 7.12 22.51
CA GLY A 148 11.36 8.57 22.62
C GLY A 148 10.81 9.20 23.90
N TYR A 149 9.71 8.66 24.45
CA TYR A 149 9.07 9.22 25.64
C TYR A 149 9.75 8.78 26.94
N PHE A 150 10.00 7.47 27.10
CA PHE A 150 10.59 6.95 28.35
C PHE A 150 12.09 7.17 28.42
N GLY A 151 12.82 7.08 27.30
CA GLY A 151 14.28 7.27 27.30
C GLY A 151 15.05 6.17 28.05
N GLY A 152 16.29 6.46 28.41
CA GLY A 152 17.13 5.55 29.20
C GLY A 152 17.31 4.17 28.61
N PHE A 153 17.29 3.13 29.44
CA PHE A 153 17.50 1.74 29.02
C PHE A 153 16.47 1.23 28.01
N ILE A 154 15.21 1.69 28.13
CA ILE A 154 14.14 1.29 27.18
C ILE A 154 14.45 1.83 25.79
N ASP A 155 14.87 3.09 25.71
CA ASP A 155 15.27 3.71 24.45
C ASP A 155 16.49 2.99 23.86
N GLU A 156 17.51 2.75 24.65
CA GLU A 156 18.71 2.07 24.20
C GLU A 156 18.42 0.66 23.68
N ALA A 157 17.63 -0.14 24.39
CA ALA A 157 17.27 -1.50 23.98
C ALA A 157 16.50 -1.51 22.66
N ILE A 158 15.46 -0.65 22.50
CA ILE A 158 14.66 -0.56 21.29
C ILE A 158 15.53 -0.08 20.12
N MET A 159 16.36 0.95 20.32
CA MET A 159 17.18 1.49 19.24
C MET A 159 18.33 0.56 18.85
N ARG A 160 18.95 -0.15 19.78
CA ARG A 160 19.93 -1.20 19.45
C ARG A 160 19.34 -2.29 18.58
N PHE A 161 18.13 -2.75 18.92
CA PHE A 161 17.43 -3.73 18.10
C PHE A 161 17.06 -3.15 16.72
N THR A 162 16.59 -1.89 16.68
CA THR A 162 16.32 -1.15 15.43
C THR A 162 17.56 -1.07 14.54
N ASP A 163 18.71 -0.75 15.14
CA ASP A 163 19.98 -0.62 14.43
C ASP A 163 20.48 -1.97 13.91
N MET A 164 20.31 -3.05 14.68
CA MET A 164 20.61 -4.42 14.21
C MET A 164 19.77 -4.79 12.99
N MET A 165 18.45 -4.49 12.99
CA MET A 165 17.59 -4.75 11.85
C MET A 165 18.00 -3.96 10.61
N LEU A 166 18.41 -2.71 10.77
CA LEU A 166 18.83 -1.83 9.66
C LEU A 166 20.25 -2.12 9.15
N ALA A 167 21.05 -2.87 9.90
CA ALA A 167 22.39 -3.28 9.47
C ALA A 167 22.34 -4.31 8.32
N PHE A 168 21.25 -5.03 8.19
CA PHE A 168 21.06 -6.00 7.10
C PHE A 168 20.40 -5.36 5.89
N PRO A 169 20.78 -5.75 4.65
CA PRO A 169 20.03 -5.37 3.46
C PRO A 169 18.59 -5.87 3.54
N GLY A 170 17.61 -4.92 3.52
CA GLY A 170 16.21 -5.21 3.84
C GLY A 170 15.60 -6.34 3.00
N LEU A 171 15.84 -6.37 1.68
CA LEU A 171 15.32 -7.44 0.83
C LEU A 171 15.93 -8.81 1.17
N VAL A 172 17.22 -8.88 1.51
CA VAL A 172 17.89 -10.13 1.90
C VAL A 172 17.29 -10.67 3.19
N LEU A 173 17.04 -9.78 4.17
CA LEU A 173 16.41 -10.15 5.43
C LEU A 173 14.96 -10.61 5.21
N ALA A 174 14.22 -9.95 4.33
CA ALA A 174 12.87 -10.35 3.96
C ALA A 174 12.82 -11.73 3.29
N ILE A 175 13.79 -12.05 2.42
CA ILE A 175 13.94 -13.39 1.82
C ILE A 175 14.11 -14.44 2.93
N ALA A 176 15.04 -14.22 3.87
CA ALA A 176 15.32 -15.15 4.95
C ALA A 176 14.07 -15.39 5.83
N PHE A 177 13.38 -14.33 6.22
CA PHE A 177 12.13 -14.45 7.00
C PHE A 177 11.02 -15.14 6.22
N SER A 178 10.81 -14.80 4.94
CA SER A 178 9.77 -15.41 4.11
C SER A 178 9.95 -16.93 4.00
N LEU A 179 11.17 -17.39 3.75
CA LEU A 179 11.48 -18.82 3.66
C LEU A 179 11.26 -19.54 5.00
N THR A 180 11.69 -18.93 6.10
CA THR A 180 11.54 -19.51 7.44
C THR A 180 10.07 -19.58 7.87
N LEU A 181 9.27 -18.55 7.60
CA LEU A 181 7.88 -18.44 8.02
C LEU A 181 6.92 -19.30 7.19
N ARG A 182 7.27 -19.58 5.93
CA ARG A 182 6.40 -20.26 4.96
C ARG A 182 5.77 -21.56 5.49
N ILE A 183 6.58 -22.43 6.09
CA ILE A 183 6.12 -23.74 6.59
C ILE A 183 5.18 -23.58 7.76
N SER A 184 5.54 -22.74 8.73
CA SER A 184 4.73 -22.48 9.93
C SER A 184 3.37 -21.86 9.57
N LEU A 185 3.35 -20.87 8.69
CA LEU A 185 2.13 -20.21 8.25
C LEU A 185 1.24 -21.14 7.42
N ARG A 186 1.82 -21.98 6.57
CA ARG A 186 1.07 -23.02 5.86
C ARG A 186 0.34 -23.96 6.82
N ASN A 187 1.01 -24.42 7.86
CA ASN A 187 0.40 -25.30 8.86
C ASN A 187 -0.75 -24.60 9.59
N VAL A 188 -0.60 -23.34 9.96
CA VAL A 188 -1.66 -22.53 10.59
C VAL A 188 -2.87 -22.39 9.66
N LEU A 189 -2.66 -22.12 8.37
CA LEU A 189 -3.77 -21.96 7.42
C LEU A 189 -4.48 -23.28 7.14
N VAL A 190 -3.75 -24.37 6.96
CA VAL A 190 -4.35 -25.68 6.72
C VAL A 190 -5.19 -26.12 7.94
N SER A 191 -4.77 -25.79 9.15
CA SER A 191 -5.52 -26.11 10.37
C SER A 191 -6.68 -25.16 10.67
N ASN A 192 -6.76 -24.02 10.00
CA ASN A 192 -7.76 -22.98 10.27
C ASN A 192 -8.48 -22.52 8.98
N ALA A 193 -9.52 -23.27 8.60
CA ALA A 193 -10.30 -23.00 7.39
C ALA A 193 -10.96 -21.61 7.40
N ALA A 194 -11.40 -21.11 8.57
CA ALA A 194 -12.02 -19.79 8.68
C ALA A 194 -11.01 -18.67 8.33
N LEU A 195 -9.79 -18.76 8.85
CA LEU A 195 -8.72 -17.80 8.54
C LEU A 195 -8.37 -17.85 7.04
N THR A 196 -8.26 -19.04 6.49
CA THR A 196 -7.98 -19.24 5.06
C THR A 196 -9.07 -18.63 4.19
N THR A 197 -10.35 -18.80 4.53
CA THR A 197 -11.47 -18.21 3.80
C THR A 197 -11.46 -16.68 3.86
N ILE A 198 -11.18 -16.09 5.03
CA ILE A 198 -11.08 -14.63 5.19
C ILE A 198 -9.94 -14.07 4.33
N LEU A 199 -8.76 -14.68 4.37
CA LEU A 199 -7.62 -14.24 3.57
C LEU A 199 -7.85 -14.44 2.06
N ALA A 200 -8.47 -15.57 1.66
CA ALA A 200 -8.86 -15.81 0.29
C ALA A 200 -9.80 -14.70 -0.23
N ALA A 201 -10.84 -14.37 0.54
CA ALA A 201 -11.76 -13.28 0.20
C ALA A 201 -11.05 -11.91 0.10
N LEU A 202 -10.08 -11.63 0.99
CA LEU A 202 -9.30 -10.40 0.99
C LEU A 202 -8.53 -10.22 -0.32
N PHE A 203 -7.92 -11.29 -0.85
CA PHE A 203 -7.16 -11.28 -2.09
C PHE A 203 -8.01 -11.63 -3.34
N ALA A 204 -9.30 -11.90 -3.18
CA ALA A 204 -10.20 -12.42 -4.22
C ALA A 204 -9.67 -13.72 -4.86
N LEU A 205 -9.19 -14.63 -4.03
CA LEU A 205 -8.68 -15.95 -4.37
C LEU A 205 -9.64 -17.05 -3.92
N ASN A 206 -9.44 -18.25 -4.46
CA ASN A 206 -10.16 -19.43 -4.02
C ASN A 206 -9.56 -19.93 -2.68
N PRO A 207 -10.37 -20.31 -1.67
CA PRO A 207 -9.86 -20.95 -0.45
C PRO A 207 -9.05 -22.24 -0.70
N ALA A 208 -9.27 -22.92 -1.82
CA ALA A 208 -8.46 -24.06 -2.24
C ALA A 208 -6.99 -23.70 -2.52
N ASP A 209 -6.68 -22.42 -2.78
CA ASP A 209 -5.32 -21.91 -2.95
C ASP A 209 -4.59 -21.65 -1.62
N ALA A 210 -4.96 -22.34 -0.53
CA ALA A 210 -4.35 -22.21 0.79
C ALA A 210 -2.79 -22.20 0.78
N PRO A 211 -2.08 -23.03 0.00
CA PRO A 211 -0.62 -22.96 -0.10
C PRO A 211 -0.12 -21.62 -0.68
N ASN A 212 -0.82 -21.06 -1.66
CA ASN A 212 -0.49 -19.78 -2.24
C ASN A 212 -0.78 -18.61 -1.30
N ILE A 213 -1.89 -18.70 -0.57
CA ILE A 213 -2.24 -17.74 0.49
C ILE A 213 -1.15 -17.75 1.58
N ALA A 214 -0.62 -18.94 1.95
CA ALA A 214 0.49 -19.06 2.90
C ALA A 214 1.78 -18.39 2.38
N ASN A 215 2.09 -18.53 1.09
CA ASN A 215 3.23 -17.85 0.48
C ASN A 215 3.08 -16.34 0.51
N ILE A 216 1.91 -15.83 0.11
CA ILE A 216 1.58 -14.39 0.20
C ILE A 216 1.70 -13.91 1.65
N LEU A 217 1.13 -14.65 2.61
CA LEU A 217 1.19 -14.32 4.04
C LEU A 217 2.62 -14.29 4.57
N SER A 218 3.45 -15.28 4.20
CA SER A 218 4.86 -15.32 4.63
C SER A 218 5.65 -14.12 4.11
N LEU A 219 5.36 -13.69 2.90
CA LEU A 219 6.03 -12.57 2.27
C LEU A 219 5.65 -11.25 2.94
N PHE A 220 4.37 -11.00 3.20
CA PHE A 220 4.03 -9.72 3.84
C PHE A 220 4.42 -9.69 5.33
N VAL A 221 4.35 -10.80 6.09
CA VAL A 221 4.86 -10.83 7.46
C VAL A 221 6.37 -10.57 7.48
N ALA A 222 7.12 -11.17 6.55
CA ALA A 222 8.55 -10.91 6.42
C ALA A 222 8.84 -9.42 6.13
N LEU A 223 8.10 -8.80 5.23
CA LEU A 223 8.24 -7.37 4.92
C LEU A 223 7.83 -6.47 6.10
N ILE A 224 6.79 -6.80 6.85
CA ILE A 224 6.42 -6.06 8.08
C ILE A 224 7.56 -6.09 9.08
N LEU A 225 8.16 -7.25 9.30
CA LEU A 225 9.29 -7.39 10.24
C LEU A 225 10.52 -6.58 9.85
N VAL A 226 10.69 -6.29 8.57
CA VAL A 226 11.84 -5.53 8.04
C VAL A 226 11.54 -4.03 7.92
N TRP A 227 10.30 -3.61 7.76
CA TRP A 227 9.92 -2.23 7.38
C TRP A 227 9.59 -1.29 8.55
N TRP A 228 9.37 -1.81 9.77
CA TRP A 228 9.04 -0.99 10.94
C TRP A 228 10.19 -0.10 11.47
N PRO A 229 11.51 -0.45 11.34
CA PRO A 229 12.59 0.28 11.98
C PRO A 229 12.71 1.75 11.56
N PRO A 230 12.57 2.14 10.26
CA PRO A 230 12.57 3.54 9.85
C PRO A 230 11.49 4.36 10.53
N TYR A 231 10.27 3.81 10.70
CA TYR A 231 9.18 4.47 11.42
C TYR A 231 9.53 4.71 12.89
N ALA A 232 10.07 3.69 13.57
CA ALA A 232 10.47 3.81 14.96
C ALA A 232 11.52 4.92 15.15
N ARG A 233 12.50 5.01 14.26
CA ARG A 233 13.56 6.03 14.31
C ARG A 233 13.01 7.43 14.09
N VAL A 234 12.17 7.65 13.10
CA VAL A 234 11.55 8.96 12.82
C VAL A 234 10.64 9.41 13.96
N VAL A 235 9.80 8.50 14.46
CA VAL A 235 8.90 8.78 15.58
C VAL A 235 9.67 9.11 16.84
N ARG A 236 10.68 8.31 17.19
CA ARG A 236 11.55 8.59 18.34
C ARG A 236 12.16 9.99 18.25
N GLY A 237 12.76 10.37 17.12
CA GLY A 237 13.35 11.69 16.92
C GLY A 237 12.34 12.82 17.12
N SER A 238 11.15 12.65 16.58
CA SER A 238 10.05 13.63 16.74
C SER A 238 9.58 13.73 18.19
N VAL A 239 9.46 12.60 18.89
CA VAL A 239 9.04 12.56 20.31
C VAL A 239 10.05 13.23 21.21
N LEU A 240 11.36 13.02 20.97
CA LEU A 240 12.43 13.68 21.74
C LEU A 240 12.32 15.20 21.65
N THR A 241 12.03 15.73 20.46
CA THR A 241 11.85 17.17 20.26
C THR A 241 10.58 17.70 20.94
N LEU A 242 9.47 16.93 20.85
CA LEU A 242 8.19 17.38 21.39
C LEU A 242 8.08 17.29 22.90
N ARG A 243 8.70 16.30 23.53
CA ARG A 243 8.56 16.07 24.98
C ARG A 243 9.12 17.22 25.84
N GLU A 244 10.01 18.05 25.27
CA GLU A 244 10.63 19.21 25.92
C GLU A 244 9.87 20.52 25.64
N GLN A 245 8.74 20.45 24.95
CA GLN A 245 7.92 21.63 24.70
C GLN A 245 6.98 21.96 25.86
N GLY A 246 6.81 23.25 26.15
CA GLY A 246 6.05 23.73 27.32
C GLY A 246 4.60 23.23 27.40
N PHE A 247 3.94 22.94 26.26
CA PHE A 247 2.59 22.36 26.30
C PHE A 247 2.55 20.91 26.82
N ILE A 248 3.63 20.14 26.60
CA ILE A 248 3.78 18.79 27.17
C ILE A 248 4.09 18.87 28.68
N GLU A 249 4.93 19.82 29.09
CA GLU A 249 5.20 20.07 30.50
C GLU A 249 3.93 20.50 31.25
N ALA A 250 3.15 21.41 30.67
CA ALA A 250 1.87 21.81 31.21
C ALA A 250 0.90 20.62 31.33
N ALA A 251 0.83 19.76 30.33
CA ALA A 251 0.02 18.55 30.35
C ALA A 251 0.43 17.59 31.49
N ARG A 252 1.74 17.45 31.76
CA ARG A 252 2.26 16.68 32.90
C ARG A 252 1.90 17.32 34.22
N ALA A 253 2.07 18.65 34.38
CA ALA A 253 1.75 19.39 35.55
C ALA A 253 0.25 19.29 35.93
N LEU A 254 -0.63 19.20 34.92
CA LEU A 254 -2.06 18.95 35.08
C LEU A 254 -2.41 17.49 35.43
N GLY A 255 -1.42 16.61 35.57
CA GLY A 255 -1.62 15.21 35.96
C GLY A 255 -2.18 14.30 34.84
N LEU A 256 -2.03 14.66 33.54
CA LEU A 256 -2.47 13.79 32.48
C LEU A 256 -1.62 12.51 32.43
N SER A 257 -2.29 11.36 32.22
CA SER A 257 -1.58 10.09 32.07
C SER A 257 -0.70 10.10 30.82
N THR A 258 0.44 9.41 30.89
CA THR A 258 1.40 9.25 29.78
C THR A 258 0.71 8.84 28.46
N TRP A 259 -0.18 7.85 28.52
CA TRP A 259 -0.91 7.39 27.35
C TRP A 259 -1.77 8.50 26.72
N ARG A 260 -2.39 9.32 27.54
CA ARG A 260 -3.20 10.46 27.06
C ARG A 260 -2.31 11.52 26.41
N ILE A 261 -1.13 11.78 26.98
CA ILE A 261 -0.14 12.71 26.39
C ILE A 261 0.31 12.18 25.03
N LEU A 262 0.72 10.91 24.95
CA LEU A 262 1.18 10.29 23.70
C LEU A 262 0.12 10.31 22.61
N MET A 263 -1.12 9.87 22.91
CA MET A 263 -2.16 9.73 21.90
C MET A 263 -2.85 11.05 21.51
N LYS A 264 -3.00 12.00 22.46
CA LYS A 264 -3.74 13.25 22.20
C LYS A 264 -2.84 14.45 21.89
N HIS A 265 -1.59 14.43 22.33
CA HIS A 265 -0.69 15.56 22.18
C HIS A 265 0.52 15.25 21.29
N VAL A 266 1.14 14.08 21.41
CA VAL A 266 2.34 13.75 20.62
C VAL A 266 1.97 13.22 19.25
N LEU A 267 1.20 12.14 19.17
CA LEU A 267 0.87 11.45 17.90
C LEU A 267 0.22 12.36 16.84
N PRO A 268 -0.73 13.25 17.17
CA PRO A 268 -1.28 14.17 16.18
C PRO A 268 -0.25 15.16 15.61
N ASN A 269 0.75 15.58 16.43
CA ASN A 269 1.78 16.53 16.00
C ASN A 269 2.84 15.89 15.09
N ILE A 270 3.02 14.56 15.15
CA ILE A 270 3.95 13.83 14.28
C ILE A 270 3.26 13.15 13.10
N SER A 271 1.96 13.31 12.95
CA SER A 271 1.18 12.63 11.90
C SER A 271 1.58 13.04 10.49
N SER A 272 1.94 14.31 10.26
CA SER A 272 2.30 14.81 8.93
C SER A 272 3.50 14.08 8.31
N PRO A 273 4.67 13.98 8.95
CA PRO A 273 5.79 13.20 8.40
C PRO A 273 5.45 11.71 8.23
N LEU A 274 4.62 11.14 9.12
CA LEU A 274 4.20 9.74 9.00
C LEU A 274 3.30 9.50 7.77
N LEU A 275 2.40 10.43 7.46
CA LEU A 275 1.56 10.34 6.25
C LEU A 275 2.39 10.42 4.97
N VAL A 276 3.42 11.27 4.94
CA VAL A 276 4.34 11.35 3.81
C VAL A 276 5.12 10.05 3.66
N MET A 277 5.69 9.51 4.74
CA MET A 277 6.38 8.21 4.71
C MET A 277 5.44 7.10 4.23
N PHE A 278 4.22 7.06 4.74
CA PHE A 278 3.21 6.08 4.36
C PHE A 278 2.98 6.06 2.85
N THR A 279 2.84 7.22 2.20
CA THR A 279 2.58 7.30 0.77
C THR A 279 3.77 6.80 -0.07
N PHE A 280 5.00 7.15 0.29
CA PHE A 280 6.19 6.62 -0.38
C PHE A 280 6.36 5.12 -0.17
N ASP A 281 6.07 4.65 1.04
CA ASP A 281 6.18 3.24 1.37
C ASP A 281 5.12 2.39 0.68
N MET A 282 3.93 2.92 0.37
CA MET A 282 2.94 2.23 -0.46
C MET A 282 3.50 1.86 -1.85
N ALA A 283 4.21 2.79 -2.48
CA ALA A 283 4.89 2.54 -3.76
C ALA A 283 6.02 1.51 -3.62
N THR A 284 6.86 1.70 -2.62
CA THR A 284 8.03 0.84 -2.37
C THR A 284 7.62 -0.58 -1.98
N ALA A 285 6.57 -0.73 -1.16
CA ALA A 285 6.05 -2.03 -0.74
C ALA A 285 5.45 -2.81 -1.93
N ALA A 286 4.74 -2.14 -2.85
CA ALA A 286 4.23 -2.76 -4.07
C ALA A 286 5.37 -3.30 -4.94
N LEU A 287 6.41 -2.51 -5.16
CA LEU A 287 7.56 -2.93 -5.95
C LEU A 287 8.36 -4.04 -5.26
N SER A 288 8.57 -3.96 -3.95
CA SER A 288 9.34 -4.95 -3.20
C SER A 288 8.61 -6.29 -3.08
N SER A 289 7.28 -6.28 -2.88
CA SER A 289 6.49 -7.50 -2.91
C SER A 289 6.51 -8.15 -4.29
N ALA A 290 6.37 -7.35 -5.36
CA ALA A 290 6.48 -7.85 -6.73
C ALA A 290 7.88 -8.40 -7.06
N ALA A 291 8.96 -7.75 -6.57
CA ALA A 291 10.34 -8.24 -6.73
C ALA A 291 10.56 -9.59 -6.04
N LEU A 292 10.03 -9.76 -4.82
CA LEU A 292 10.11 -11.04 -4.11
C LEU A 292 9.25 -12.13 -4.78
N SER A 293 8.07 -11.77 -5.31
CA SER A 293 7.24 -12.68 -6.12
C SER A 293 7.94 -13.06 -7.43
N PHE A 294 8.63 -12.12 -8.09
CA PHE A 294 9.47 -12.39 -9.25
C PHE A 294 10.57 -13.41 -8.96
N LEU A 295 11.16 -13.36 -7.77
CA LEU A 295 12.16 -14.34 -7.30
C LEU A 295 11.54 -15.69 -6.87
N GLY A 296 10.22 -15.88 -7.03
CA GLY A 296 9.54 -17.12 -6.71
C GLY A 296 9.18 -17.30 -5.24
N LEU A 297 9.31 -16.25 -4.42
CA LEU A 297 9.01 -16.31 -2.98
C LEU A 297 7.53 -15.99 -2.67
N GLY A 298 6.84 -15.33 -3.59
CA GLY A 298 5.43 -15.00 -3.48
C GLY A 298 4.51 -16.15 -3.90
N ALA A 299 3.32 -15.76 -4.38
CA ALA A 299 2.35 -16.70 -4.93
C ALA A 299 2.93 -17.49 -6.11
N GLN A 300 2.37 -18.68 -6.30
CA GLN A 300 2.67 -19.53 -7.46
C GLN A 300 1.42 -19.60 -8.36
N PRO A 301 1.54 -20.02 -9.62
CA PRO A 301 0.36 -20.25 -10.45
C PRO A 301 -0.67 -21.13 -9.71
N PRO A 302 -1.98 -20.83 -9.83
CA PRO A 302 -2.63 -19.94 -10.78
C PRO A 302 -2.74 -18.46 -10.36
N VAL A 303 -2.29 -18.07 -9.19
CA VAL A 303 -2.53 -16.75 -8.60
C VAL A 303 -2.03 -15.61 -9.50
N PRO A 304 -2.85 -14.58 -9.77
CA PRO A 304 -2.50 -13.49 -10.66
C PRO A 304 -1.70 -12.40 -9.93
N ASP A 305 -0.44 -12.70 -9.60
CA ASP A 305 0.50 -11.76 -9.00
C ASP A 305 1.34 -11.08 -10.08
N LEU A 306 1.48 -9.74 -10.04
CA LEU A 306 2.17 -8.97 -11.07
C LEU A 306 3.65 -9.34 -11.19
N GLY A 307 4.33 -9.57 -10.06
CA GLY A 307 5.72 -10.00 -10.05
C GLY A 307 5.91 -11.40 -10.61
N LEU A 308 4.99 -12.31 -10.28
CA LEU A 308 4.97 -13.67 -10.81
C LEU A 308 4.76 -13.68 -12.33
N LEU A 309 3.83 -12.85 -12.85
CA LEU A 309 3.60 -12.73 -14.29
C LEU A 309 4.88 -12.34 -15.04
N ILE A 310 5.62 -11.37 -14.52
CA ILE A 310 6.90 -10.94 -15.09
C ILE A 310 7.92 -12.09 -15.03
N SER A 311 8.00 -12.82 -13.91
CA SER A 311 8.91 -13.96 -13.73
C SER A 311 8.64 -15.08 -14.75
N MET A 312 7.37 -15.44 -14.94
CA MET A 312 6.95 -16.49 -15.88
C MET A 312 7.24 -16.10 -17.33
N ALA A 313 7.09 -14.81 -17.65
CA ALA A 313 7.41 -14.29 -18.98
C ALA A 313 8.92 -14.35 -19.29
N GLY A 314 9.77 -14.25 -18.26
CA GLY A 314 11.22 -14.17 -18.41
C GLY A 314 11.85 -15.34 -19.18
N GLN A 315 11.22 -16.52 -19.11
CA GLN A 315 11.69 -17.73 -19.84
C GLN A 315 11.53 -17.62 -21.37
N TYR A 316 10.63 -16.74 -21.84
CA TYR A 316 10.28 -16.56 -23.26
C TYR A 316 10.61 -15.15 -23.77
N PHE A 317 11.17 -14.30 -22.92
CA PHE A 317 11.55 -12.93 -23.23
C PHE A 317 12.87 -12.89 -24.03
N PRO A 318 13.03 -11.94 -25.00
CA PRO A 318 12.03 -10.92 -25.37
C PRO A 318 11.05 -11.37 -26.48
N GLU A 319 11.33 -12.44 -27.19
CA GLU A 319 10.71 -12.73 -28.49
C GLU A 319 9.21 -13.12 -28.39
N ARG A 320 8.86 -13.88 -27.34
CA ARG A 320 7.53 -14.50 -27.24
C ARG A 320 6.72 -14.08 -26.01
N SER A 321 7.15 -13.06 -25.25
CA SER A 321 6.46 -12.69 -24.01
C SER A 321 6.68 -11.25 -23.56
N TRP A 322 7.22 -10.39 -24.42
CA TRP A 322 7.53 -9.01 -24.08
C TRP A 322 6.29 -8.22 -23.59
N TRP A 323 5.12 -8.48 -24.14
CA TRP A 323 3.87 -7.80 -23.73
C TRP A 323 3.51 -8.09 -22.29
N ILE A 324 3.71 -9.32 -21.80
CA ILE A 324 3.44 -9.69 -20.40
C ILE A 324 4.29 -8.83 -19.45
N VAL A 325 5.59 -8.71 -19.75
CA VAL A 325 6.53 -7.90 -18.96
C VAL A 325 6.15 -6.42 -19.02
N VAL A 326 5.83 -5.91 -20.21
CA VAL A 326 5.47 -4.50 -20.40
C VAL A 326 4.14 -4.18 -19.70
N GLU A 327 3.11 -4.98 -19.86
CA GLU A 327 1.80 -4.72 -19.29
C GLU A 327 1.79 -4.87 -17.75
N ALA A 328 2.39 -5.93 -17.21
CA ALA A 328 2.50 -6.11 -15.77
C ALA A 328 3.45 -5.06 -15.13
N GLY A 329 4.56 -4.75 -15.82
CA GLY A 329 5.47 -3.68 -15.42
C GLY A 329 4.81 -2.30 -15.44
N PHE A 330 3.97 -2.02 -16.46
CA PHE A 330 3.19 -0.79 -16.54
C PHE A 330 2.16 -0.68 -15.41
N ALA A 331 1.51 -1.79 -15.03
CA ALA A 331 0.62 -1.81 -13.88
C ALA A 331 1.35 -1.44 -12.57
N LEU A 332 2.55 -2.01 -12.34
CA LEU A 332 3.40 -1.64 -11.20
C LEU A 332 3.87 -0.18 -11.26
N LEU A 333 4.21 0.30 -12.45
CA LEU A 333 4.57 1.71 -12.67
C LEU A 333 3.41 2.64 -12.26
N LEU A 334 2.17 2.35 -12.68
CA LEU A 334 1.01 3.16 -12.34
C LEU A 334 0.77 3.23 -10.83
N ILE A 335 0.91 2.10 -10.12
CA ILE A 335 0.82 2.05 -8.66
C ILE A 335 1.91 2.93 -8.04
N SER A 336 3.16 2.68 -8.40
CA SER A 336 4.32 3.36 -7.82
C SER A 336 4.31 4.86 -8.11
N LEU A 337 4.06 5.25 -9.36
CA LEU A 337 4.00 6.64 -9.78
C LEU A 337 2.87 7.39 -9.07
N GLY A 338 1.68 6.78 -8.99
CA GLY A 338 0.53 7.39 -8.32
C GLY A 338 0.81 7.71 -6.85
N TRP A 339 1.30 6.73 -6.09
CA TRP A 339 1.60 6.90 -4.67
C TRP A 339 2.78 7.85 -4.43
N ASN A 340 3.84 7.82 -5.24
CA ASN A 340 4.96 8.76 -5.14
C ASN A 340 4.53 10.21 -5.43
N MET A 341 3.78 10.44 -6.52
CA MET A 341 3.27 11.78 -6.84
C MET A 341 2.32 12.33 -5.78
N LEU A 342 1.49 11.46 -5.20
CA LEU A 342 0.62 11.84 -4.08
C LEU A 342 1.44 12.18 -2.84
N GLY A 343 2.50 11.41 -2.55
CA GLY A 343 3.43 11.64 -1.44
C GLY A 343 4.16 12.97 -1.55
N ASP A 344 4.70 13.28 -2.72
CA ASP A 344 5.34 14.58 -3.00
C ASP A 344 4.38 15.74 -2.77
N ALA A 345 3.16 15.63 -3.29
CA ALA A 345 2.15 16.67 -3.12
C ALA A 345 1.71 16.85 -1.66
N LEU A 346 1.59 15.76 -0.89
CA LEU A 346 1.32 15.82 0.56
C LEU A 346 2.48 16.46 1.32
N ARG A 347 3.72 16.14 0.96
CA ARG A 347 4.91 16.76 1.54
C ARG A 347 4.89 18.27 1.36
N ASP A 348 4.56 18.76 0.15
CA ASP A 348 4.47 20.18 -0.14
C ASP A 348 3.38 20.89 0.70
N VAL A 349 2.26 20.22 0.94
CA VAL A 349 1.16 20.73 1.78
C VAL A 349 1.56 20.84 3.25
N PHE A 350 2.36 19.91 3.74
CA PHE A 350 2.78 19.89 5.15
C PHE A 350 4.03 20.71 5.41
N ASP A 351 4.77 21.17 4.36
CA ASP A 351 5.89 22.08 4.52
C ASP A 351 5.38 23.50 4.89
N PRO A 352 5.79 24.06 6.06
CA PRO A 352 5.32 25.36 6.53
C PRO A 352 5.59 26.51 5.56
N LYS A 353 6.67 26.44 4.76
CA LYS A 353 7.02 27.48 3.78
C LYS A 353 6.05 27.45 2.60
N THR A 354 5.78 26.28 2.06
CA THR A 354 4.89 26.09 0.91
C THR A 354 3.44 26.32 1.31
N ARG A 355 3.05 25.87 2.51
CA ARG A 355 1.69 26.03 3.06
C ARG A 355 1.24 27.49 3.10
N ARG A 356 2.08 28.45 3.55
CA ARG A 356 1.74 29.87 3.57
C ARG A 356 1.39 30.42 2.17
N SER A 357 2.14 29.99 1.15
CA SER A 357 1.87 30.41 -0.23
C SER A 357 0.56 29.83 -0.76
N ILE A 358 0.21 28.61 -0.37
CA ILE A 358 -1.04 27.93 -0.73
C ILE A 358 -2.24 28.61 -0.05
N GLU A 359 -2.12 28.96 1.23
CA GLU A 359 -3.16 29.67 1.98
C GLU A 359 -3.49 31.03 1.38
N LEU A 360 -2.48 31.77 0.92
CA LEU A 360 -2.66 33.05 0.24
C LEU A 360 -3.38 32.88 -1.11
N LYS A 361 -3.03 31.85 -1.89
CA LYS A 361 -3.70 31.54 -3.16
C LYS A 361 -5.13 31.00 -3.00
N ALA A 362 -5.40 30.31 -1.92
CA ALA A 362 -6.74 29.78 -1.63
C ALA A 362 -7.74 30.84 -1.14
N LYS A 363 -7.24 31.98 -0.62
CA LYS A 363 -8.04 33.12 -0.18
C LYS A 363 -8.35 34.12 -1.30
N LEU A 364 -7.63 34.02 -2.43
CA LEU A 364 -7.85 34.80 -3.66
C LEU A 364 -8.73 34.00 -4.64
#